data_99eb1d5de9671f6e1e05147fac65be38
#
_entry.id   99eb1d5de9671f6e1e05147fac65be38
#
_cell.length_a   1.000
_cell.length_b   1.000
_cell.length_c   1.000
_cell.angle_alpha   90.00
_cell.angle_beta   90.00
_cell.angle_gamma   90.00
#
_symmetry.space_group_name_H-M   'P 1'
#
loop_
_entity.id
_entity.type
_entity.pdbx_description
1 polymer ?
#
loop_
_entity_poly.entity_id
_entity_poly.type
_entity_poly.pdbx_seq_one_letter_code
_entity_poly.pdbx_strand_id
1 'polypeptide(L)'
;IVSGARNLIVNEHGLNKINVFPVADGDTGTNLALTMKTILKKAQKDDHTNTTMSSIAKAAIENAYGNSGMIFAQYLNGLAIEIGSRTQLTQEEFVLATQNAVKYAYEAVSSPKEGTILTVMKEWSSDLKNHVSEEFETLLERSIENAKKTVDNTKFKLKVLMDNNVVDAGAKGFLYFIEGIYQYVKTGILDESHFKAATMEEHVEIIPNTDIGELRYCSQFLVQTEKDKEYFTKLMTPFGDSLVVSKRDEYVQIHIHAKQPEKVMATLVREGIVISSKVDDMQLQANLLHRRKSPIVIVTDSIADFPQEFAEREQITVIPLNLIVDSTVYLDKLTMTPEYFYKHLDDYRMNPTSAQPTQEHLERYLTGLIEQAESVIGIFVSSKMSGTFNNIVRNVNSLNVTKKISL
;
A
#
# COMPACT_ATOMS: atom_id res chain seq x y z
N ILE A 1 1.91 -15.69 -10.95
CA ILE A 1 2.08 -14.41 -10.21
C ILE A 1 2.03 -13.22 -11.15
N VAL A 2 2.83 -13.16 -12.23
CA VAL A 2 2.84 -12.04 -13.18
C VAL A 2 1.44 -11.73 -13.71
N SER A 3 0.71 -12.74 -14.17
CA SER A 3 -0.65 -12.61 -14.71
C SER A 3 -1.63 -12.12 -13.62
N GLY A 4 -1.51 -12.65 -12.39
CA GLY A 4 -2.30 -12.21 -11.25
C GLY A 4 -2.04 -10.73 -10.90
N ALA A 5 -0.77 -10.32 -10.85
CA ALA A 5 -0.37 -8.94 -10.59
C ALA A 5 -0.94 -7.97 -11.65
N ARG A 6 -0.87 -8.35 -12.94
CA ARG A 6 -1.42 -7.54 -14.04
C ARG A 6 -2.93 -7.38 -13.96
N ASN A 7 -3.66 -8.48 -13.68
CA ASN A 7 -5.11 -8.41 -13.53
C ASN A 7 -5.51 -7.50 -12.35
N LEU A 8 -4.79 -7.55 -11.24
CA LEU A 8 -5.03 -6.65 -10.11
C LEU A 8 -4.76 -5.19 -10.50
N ILE A 9 -3.63 -4.89 -11.17
CA ILE A 9 -3.25 -3.54 -11.57
C ILE A 9 -4.30 -2.90 -12.50
N VAL A 10 -4.81 -3.64 -13.47
CA VAL A 10 -5.85 -3.15 -14.40
C VAL A 10 -7.14 -2.76 -13.67
N ASN A 11 -7.42 -3.37 -12.51
CA ASN A 11 -8.61 -3.12 -11.71
C ASN A 11 -8.40 -2.10 -10.56
N GLU A 12 -7.24 -1.43 -10.49
CA GLU A 12 -6.85 -0.45 -9.47
C GLU A 12 -7.96 0.56 -9.16
N HIS A 13 -8.48 1.24 -10.18
CA HIS A 13 -9.51 2.28 -10.03
C HIS A 13 -10.82 1.74 -9.45
N GLY A 14 -11.24 0.53 -9.86
CA GLY A 14 -12.42 -0.13 -9.31
C GLY A 14 -12.29 -0.45 -7.82
N LEU A 15 -11.11 -0.87 -7.39
CA LEU A 15 -10.82 -1.16 -5.98
C LEU A 15 -10.84 0.11 -5.12
N ASN A 16 -10.32 1.24 -5.64
CA ASN A 16 -10.36 2.52 -4.93
C ASN A 16 -11.81 2.98 -4.67
N LYS A 17 -12.71 2.78 -5.65
CA LYS A 17 -14.12 3.18 -5.51
C LYS A 17 -14.89 2.47 -4.41
N ILE A 18 -14.50 1.26 -4.04
CA ILE A 18 -15.17 0.47 -2.99
C ILE A 18 -14.43 0.49 -1.67
N ASN A 19 -13.37 1.27 -1.56
CA ASN A 19 -12.56 1.35 -0.35
C ASN A 19 -13.25 2.19 0.73
N VAL A 20 -13.80 1.50 1.73
CA VAL A 20 -14.44 2.11 2.91
C VAL A 20 -13.89 1.58 4.23
N PHE A 21 -13.01 0.59 4.22
CA PHE A 21 -12.44 -0.04 5.41
C PHE A 21 -10.91 -0.20 5.30
N PRO A 22 -10.15 0.06 6.37
CA PRO A 22 -10.58 0.63 7.67
C PRO A 22 -10.97 2.10 7.59
N VAL A 23 -10.56 2.81 6.56
CA VAL A 23 -10.83 4.23 6.28
C VAL A 23 -11.30 4.37 4.83
N ALA A 24 -12.19 5.33 4.56
CA ALA A 24 -12.70 5.63 3.22
C ALA A 24 -11.82 6.66 2.51
N ASP A 25 -10.53 6.38 2.35
CA ASP A 25 -9.53 7.25 1.72
C ASP A 25 -9.28 6.97 0.23
N GLY A 26 -9.91 5.88 -0.30
CA GLY A 26 -9.92 5.56 -1.72
C GLY A 26 -8.57 5.12 -2.28
N ASP A 27 -7.69 4.53 -1.47
CA ASP A 27 -6.30 4.24 -1.84
C ASP A 27 -5.94 2.74 -1.89
N THR A 28 -6.84 1.84 -1.46
CA THR A 28 -6.54 0.39 -1.40
C THR A 28 -6.14 -0.18 -2.76
N GLY A 29 -6.82 0.20 -3.83
CA GLY A 29 -6.48 -0.22 -5.19
C GLY A 29 -5.09 0.27 -5.59
N THR A 30 -4.79 1.54 -5.36
CA THR A 30 -3.48 2.16 -5.63
C THR A 30 -2.37 1.48 -4.81
N ASN A 31 -2.58 1.24 -3.52
CA ASN A 31 -1.61 0.57 -2.66
C ASN A 31 -1.31 -0.86 -3.14
N LEU A 32 -2.33 -1.64 -3.48
CA LEU A 32 -2.17 -2.98 -4.03
C LEU A 32 -1.47 -2.95 -5.41
N ALA A 33 -1.90 -2.06 -6.31
CA ALA A 33 -1.31 -1.93 -7.64
C ALA A 33 0.17 -1.52 -7.58
N LEU A 34 0.54 -0.55 -6.75
CA LEU A 34 1.94 -0.15 -6.53
C LEU A 34 2.77 -1.29 -5.97
N THR A 35 2.24 -2.04 -4.99
CA THR A 35 2.89 -3.24 -4.46
C THR A 35 3.18 -4.24 -5.59
N MET A 36 2.19 -4.53 -6.45
CA MET A 36 2.35 -5.45 -7.58
C MET A 36 3.31 -4.91 -8.65
N LYS A 37 3.20 -3.62 -9.03
CA LYS A 37 4.13 -2.96 -9.98
C LYS A 37 5.57 -3.07 -9.49
N THR A 38 5.80 -2.88 -8.19
CA THR A 38 7.15 -2.97 -7.61
C THR A 38 7.67 -4.41 -7.58
N ILE A 39 6.82 -5.38 -7.26
CA ILE A 39 7.17 -6.80 -7.36
C ILE A 39 7.57 -7.15 -8.80
N LEU A 40 6.76 -6.77 -9.80
CA LEU A 40 7.05 -7.03 -11.21
C LEU A 40 8.36 -6.39 -11.68
N LYS A 41 8.73 -5.23 -11.12
CA LYS A 41 9.95 -4.49 -11.47
C LYS A 41 11.21 -5.05 -10.80
N LYS A 42 11.10 -5.45 -9.52
CA LYS A 42 12.27 -5.80 -8.68
C LYS A 42 12.50 -7.30 -8.54
N ALA A 43 11.46 -8.13 -8.64
CA ALA A 43 11.60 -9.56 -8.50
C ALA A 43 12.35 -10.16 -9.69
N GLN A 44 13.27 -11.06 -9.41
CA GLN A 44 14.08 -11.75 -10.41
C GLN A 44 13.48 -13.14 -10.68
N LYS A 45 13.32 -13.46 -11.95
CA LYS A 45 12.91 -14.79 -12.39
C LYS A 45 14.14 -15.72 -12.42
N ASP A 46 13.96 -16.91 -11.90
CA ASP A 46 14.91 -18.02 -11.96
C ASP A 46 14.17 -19.29 -12.41
N ASP A 47 14.90 -20.31 -12.88
CA ASP A 47 14.33 -21.61 -13.25
C ASP A 47 13.88 -22.42 -12.03
N HIS A 48 14.35 -22.06 -10.84
CA HIS A 48 13.97 -22.67 -9.57
C HIS A 48 12.88 -21.87 -8.88
N THR A 49 11.82 -22.57 -8.47
CA THR A 49 10.65 -21.96 -7.80
C THR A 49 11.02 -21.25 -6.51
N ASN A 50 11.87 -21.85 -5.69
CA ASN A 50 12.32 -21.28 -4.42
C ASN A 50 13.07 -19.96 -4.60
N THR A 51 13.98 -19.86 -5.58
CA THR A 51 14.74 -18.63 -5.87
C THR A 51 13.81 -17.52 -6.33
N THR A 52 12.93 -17.82 -7.29
CA THR A 52 11.93 -16.88 -7.79
C THR A 52 11.00 -16.38 -6.67
N MET A 53 10.45 -17.30 -5.86
CA MET A 53 9.54 -16.92 -4.77
C MET A 53 10.24 -16.15 -3.66
N SER A 54 11.49 -16.48 -3.35
CA SER A 54 12.29 -15.70 -2.39
C SER A 54 12.50 -14.26 -2.89
N SER A 55 12.81 -14.08 -4.17
CA SER A 55 12.96 -12.76 -4.79
C SER A 55 11.66 -11.96 -4.78
N ILE A 56 10.51 -12.59 -5.08
CA ILE A 56 9.18 -11.99 -5.02
C ILE A 56 8.86 -11.56 -3.59
N ALA A 57 9.06 -12.43 -2.62
CA ALA A 57 8.79 -12.15 -1.21
C ALA A 57 9.65 -10.98 -0.69
N LYS A 58 10.92 -10.93 -1.06
CA LYS A 58 11.82 -9.82 -0.71
C LYS A 58 11.30 -8.51 -1.29
N ALA A 59 11.02 -8.48 -2.60
CA ALA A 59 10.48 -7.29 -3.27
C ALA A 59 9.15 -6.83 -2.64
N ALA A 60 8.27 -7.78 -2.27
CA ALA A 60 6.99 -7.50 -1.63
C ALA A 60 7.18 -6.88 -0.24
N ILE A 61 7.97 -7.50 0.64
CA ILE A 61 8.17 -7.03 2.01
C ILE A 61 8.82 -5.65 2.05
N GLU A 62 9.80 -5.38 1.23
CA GLU A 62 10.51 -4.10 1.22
C GLU A 62 9.67 -2.94 0.65
N ASN A 63 8.63 -3.26 -0.14
CA ASN A 63 7.92 -2.25 -0.93
C ASN A 63 6.38 -2.40 -0.92
N ALA A 64 5.81 -3.06 0.07
CA ALA A 64 4.36 -3.11 0.22
C ALA A 64 3.80 -1.76 0.64
N TYR A 65 2.61 -1.42 0.17
CA TYR A 65 1.90 -0.19 0.48
C TYR A 65 0.55 -0.47 1.14
N GLY A 66 0.25 0.30 2.19
CA GLY A 66 -1.02 0.20 2.92
C GLY A 66 -1.23 -1.14 3.63
N ASN A 67 -2.31 -1.25 4.41
CA ASN A 67 -2.66 -2.48 5.13
C ASN A 67 -2.78 -3.69 4.19
N SER A 68 -3.57 -3.55 3.12
CA SER A 68 -3.84 -4.65 2.19
C SER A 68 -2.59 -5.10 1.46
N GLY A 69 -1.72 -4.17 1.03
CA GLY A 69 -0.45 -4.50 0.40
C GLY A 69 0.51 -5.23 1.33
N MET A 70 0.60 -4.80 2.61
CA MET A 70 1.46 -5.46 3.60
C MET A 70 0.95 -6.85 3.99
N ILE A 71 -0.35 -7.03 4.15
CA ILE A 71 -0.97 -8.34 4.38
C ILE A 71 -0.67 -9.27 3.19
N PHE A 72 -0.82 -8.77 1.98
CA PHE A 72 -0.52 -9.53 0.77
C PHE A 72 0.98 -9.88 0.67
N ALA A 73 1.86 -8.93 0.98
CA ALA A 73 3.30 -9.18 1.03
C ALA A 73 3.67 -10.27 2.04
N GLN A 74 3.03 -10.30 3.21
CA GLN A 74 3.23 -11.34 4.18
C GLN A 74 2.71 -12.70 3.72
N TYR A 75 1.61 -12.73 3.01
CA TYR A 75 1.13 -13.95 2.38
C TYR A 75 2.15 -14.50 1.37
N LEU A 76 2.71 -13.65 0.49
CA LEU A 76 3.75 -14.03 -0.46
C LEU A 76 5.05 -14.46 0.23
N ASN A 77 5.40 -13.81 1.35
CA ASN A 77 6.53 -14.21 2.18
C ASN A 77 6.30 -15.58 2.82
N GLY A 78 5.10 -15.81 3.35
CA GLY A 78 4.69 -17.12 3.86
C GLY A 78 4.80 -18.21 2.80
N LEU A 79 4.34 -17.96 1.58
CA LEU A 79 4.52 -18.88 0.45
C LEU A 79 5.99 -19.20 0.19
N ALA A 80 6.87 -18.19 0.18
CA ALA A 80 8.30 -18.41 -0.04
C ALA A 80 8.93 -19.24 1.09
N ILE A 81 8.54 -19.03 2.35
CA ILE A 81 9.01 -19.80 3.50
C ILE A 81 8.54 -21.26 3.41
N GLU A 82 7.25 -21.48 3.09
CA GLU A 82 6.68 -22.82 3.02
C GLU A 82 7.19 -23.62 1.80
N ILE A 83 7.52 -22.97 0.70
CA ILE A 83 8.21 -23.58 -0.44
C ILE A 83 9.62 -24.03 -0.02
N GLY A 84 10.30 -23.27 0.83
CA GLY A 84 11.60 -23.59 1.36
C GLY A 84 12.64 -23.78 0.25
N SER A 85 13.34 -24.92 0.23
CA SER A 85 14.39 -25.22 -0.76
C SER A 85 13.89 -25.94 -2.02
N ARG A 86 12.57 -26.11 -2.19
CA ARG A 86 12.01 -26.85 -3.32
C ARG A 86 12.19 -26.08 -4.63
N THR A 87 12.84 -26.71 -5.60
CA THR A 87 13.07 -26.12 -6.93
C THR A 87 11.86 -26.24 -7.85
N GLN A 88 11.00 -27.23 -7.60
CA GLN A 88 9.72 -27.47 -8.26
C GLN A 88 8.68 -27.84 -7.21
N LEU A 89 7.41 -27.70 -7.53
CA LEU A 89 6.30 -28.03 -6.65
C LEU A 89 5.37 -29.03 -7.33
N THR A 90 4.91 -30.03 -6.57
CA THR A 90 3.71 -30.77 -6.94
C THR A 90 2.46 -29.95 -6.60
N GLN A 91 1.31 -30.41 -7.08
CA GLN A 91 0.02 -29.78 -6.75
C GLN A 91 -0.23 -29.78 -5.25
N GLU A 92 0.01 -30.89 -4.57
CA GLU A 92 -0.16 -31.05 -3.13
C GLU A 92 0.74 -30.10 -2.35
N GLU A 93 2.01 -29.96 -2.77
CA GLU A 93 2.96 -29.04 -2.16
C GLU A 93 2.55 -27.57 -2.35
N PHE A 94 2.06 -27.21 -3.54
CA PHE A 94 1.49 -25.88 -3.81
C PHE A 94 0.30 -25.58 -2.89
N VAL A 95 -0.67 -26.51 -2.80
CA VAL A 95 -1.85 -26.36 -1.96
C VAL A 95 -1.46 -26.24 -0.49
N LEU A 96 -0.54 -27.08 0.00
CA LEU A 96 -0.06 -27.02 1.38
C LEU A 96 0.64 -25.70 1.68
N ALA A 97 1.55 -25.25 0.79
CA ALA A 97 2.22 -23.97 0.95
C ALA A 97 1.24 -22.79 0.97
N THR A 98 0.24 -22.81 0.08
CA THR A 98 -0.84 -21.81 0.01
C THR A 98 -1.64 -21.77 1.31
N GLN A 99 -1.99 -22.91 1.88
CA GLN A 99 -2.72 -22.99 3.14
C GLN A 99 -1.90 -22.47 4.32
N ASN A 100 -0.65 -22.91 4.43
CA ASN A 100 0.22 -22.50 5.54
C ASN A 100 0.59 -21.00 5.47
N ALA A 101 0.69 -20.45 4.25
CA ALA A 101 0.98 -19.04 4.05
C ALA A 101 -0.06 -18.10 4.68
N VAL A 102 -1.31 -18.53 4.84
CA VAL A 102 -2.38 -17.76 5.49
C VAL A 102 -2.01 -17.36 6.92
N LYS A 103 -1.34 -18.24 7.66
CA LYS A 103 -0.90 -17.96 9.03
C LYS A 103 -0.01 -16.72 9.10
N TYR A 104 0.91 -16.55 8.16
CA TYR A 104 1.83 -15.39 8.13
C TYR A 104 1.09 -14.08 7.88
N ALA A 105 0.05 -14.12 7.02
CA ALA A 105 -0.81 -12.96 6.78
C ALA A 105 -1.59 -12.55 8.04
N TYR A 106 -2.19 -13.50 8.76
CA TYR A 106 -2.89 -13.25 10.03
C TYR A 106 -1.97 -12.75 11.13
N GLU A 107 -0.80 -13.35 11.28
CA GLU A 107 0.18 -12.96 12.32
C GLU A 107 0.83 -11.60 12.08
N ALA A 108 0.74 -11.05 10.86
CA ALA A 108 1.27 -9.72 10.58
C ALA A 108 0.39 -8.61 11.17
N VAL A 109 -0.90 -8.88 11.37
CA VAL A 109 -1.90 -7.90 11.80
C VAL A 109 -2.10 -7.99 13.30
N SER A 110 -1.99 -6.88 14.02
CA SER A 110 -2.17 -6.84 15.48
C SER A 110 -3.60 -7.17 15.92
N SER A 111 -4.60 -6.85 15.08
CA SER A 111 -6.02 -7.12 15.34
C SER A 111 -6.71 -7.57 14.05
N PRO A 112 -6.51 -8.83 13.60
CA PRO A 112 -7.09 -9.33 12.35
C PRO A 112 -8.62 -9.30 12.39
N LYS A 113 -9.22 -8.90 11.27
CA LYS A 113 -10.69 -8.79 11.11
C LYS A 113 -11.18 -9.75 10.04
N GLU A 114 -12.20 -10.53 10.39
CA GLU A 114 -12.92 -11.34 9.41
C GLU A 114 -13.80 -10.47 8.50
N GLY A 115 -14.03 -10.92 7.28
CA GLY A 115 -14.71 -10.14 6.25
C GLY A 115 -13.77 -9.24 5.45
N THR A 116 -12.46 -9.54 5.46
CA THR A 116 -11.41 -8.83 4.74
C THR A 116 -10.62 -9.76 3.83
N ILE A 117 -9.57 -9.26 3.21
CA ILE A 117 -8.59 -10.03 2.42
C ILE A 117 -8.14 -11.32 3.14
N LEU A 118 -7.99 -11.28 4.47
CA LEU A 118 -7.58 -12.43 5.30
C LEU A 118 -8.59 -13.58 5.18
N THR A 119 -9.88 -13.27 5.25
CA THR A 119 -10.95 -14.26 5.13
C THR A 119 -10.93 -14.94 3.76
N VAL A 120 -10.73 -14.16 2.69
CA VAL A 120 -10.70 -14.72 1.33
C VAL A 120 -9.48 -15.60 1.11
N MET A 121 -8.31 -15.19 1.58
CA MET A 121 -7.09 -16.02 1.55
C MET A 121 -7.30 -17.37 2.26
N LYS A 122 -7.93 -17.35 3.45
CA LYS A 122 -8.21 -18.53 4.25
C LYS A 122 -9.21 -19.47 3.57
N GLU A 123 -10.35 -18.94 3.11
CA GLU A 123 -11.40 -19.77 2.49
C GLU A 123 -10.94 -20.33 1.13
N TRP A 124 -10.23 -19.54 0.31
CA TRP A 124 -9.63 -20.01 -0.93
C TRP A 124 -8.64 -21.14 -0.72
N SER A 125 -7.71 -20.98 0.22
CA SER A 125 -6.70 -22.01 0.51
C SER A 125 -7.32 -23.28 1.11
N SER A 126 -8.40 -23.14 1.90
CA SER A 126 -9.15 -24.27 2.45
C SER A 126 -9.89 -25.04 1.36
N ASP A 127 -10.47 -24.34 0.39
CA ASP A 127 -11.15 -24.99 -0.74
C ASP A 127 -10.15 -25.77 -1.61
N LEU A 128 -8.99 -25.19 -1.92
CA LEU A 128 -7.91 -25.89 -2.61
C LEU A 128 -7.52 -27.19 -1.90
N LYS A 129 -7.37 -27.16 -0.58
CA LYS A 129 -7.01 -28.33 0.21
C LYS A 129 -8.09 -29.42 0.16
N ASN A 130 -9.35 -29.04 0.29
CA ASN A 130 -10.45 -29.98 0.31
C ASN A 130 -10.66 -30.71 -1.02
N HIS A 131 -10.15 -30.16 -2.10
CA HIS A 131 -10.32 -30.69 -3.47
C HIS A 131 -8.98 -30.97 -4.19
N VAL A 132 -7.89 -31.12 -3.43
CA VAL A 132 -6.53 -31.30 -3.98
C VAL A 132 -6.36 -32.49 -4.94
N SER A 133 -7.26 -33.44 -4.93
CA SER A 133 -7.26 -34.60 -5.85
C SER A 133 -7.85 -34.30 -7.23
N GLU A 134 -8.47 -33.15 -7.44
CA GLU A 134 -8.97 -32.73 -8.75
C GLU A 134 -7.80 -32.32 -9.68
N GLU A 135 -8.06 -32.30 -10.99
CA GLU A 135 -7.10 -31.76 -11.93
C GLU A 135 -6.83 -30.27 -11.64
N PHE A 136 -5.60 -29.81 -11.85
CA PHE A 136 -5.16 -28.47 -11.39
C PHE A 136 -5.97 -27.31 -11.95
N GLU A 137 -6.38 -27.35 -13.22
CA GLU A 137 -7.23 -26.32 -13.82
C GLU A 137 -8.61 -26.31 -13.18
N THR A 138 -9.23 -27.50 -13.02
CA THR A 138 -10.54 -27.64 -12.38
C THR A 138 -10.51 -27.19 -10.90
N LEU A 139 -9.46 -27.58 -10.19
CA LEU A 139 -9.22 -27.17 -8.81
C LEU A 139 -9.18 -25.64 -8.67
N LEU A 140 -8.43 -24.95 -9.54
CA LEU A 140 -8.34 -23.49 -9.53
C LEU A 140 -9.69 -22.84 -9.88
N GLU A 141 -10.40 -23.32 -10.91
CA GLU A 141 -11.69 -22.80 -11.31
C GLU A 141 -12.71 -22.85 -10.16
N ARG A 142 -12.83 -24.01 -9.52
CA ARG A 142 -13.70 -24.23 -8.36
C ARG A 142 -13.33 -23.27 -7.20
N SER A 143 -12.05 -23.21 -6.87
CA SER A 143 -11.57 -22.42 -5.75
C SER A 143 -11.84 -20.91 -5.94
N ILE A 144 -11.79 -20.42 -7.19
CA ILE A 144 -12.14 -19.04 -7.54
C ILE A 144 -13.65 -18.79 -7.37
N GLU A 145 -14.52 -19.74 -7.77
CA GLU A 145 -15.95 -19.59 -7.54
C GLU A 145 -16.29 -19.54 -6.04
N ASN A 146 -15.58 -20.29 -5.20
CA ASN A 146 -15.71 -20.17 -3.76
C ASN A 146 -15.18 -18.83 -3.24
N ALA A 147 -14.03 -18.35 -3.74
CA ALA A 147 -13.48 -17.05 -3.39
C ALA A 147 -14.43 -15.90 -3.78
N LYS A 148 -15.09 -15.95 -4.94
CA LYS A 148 -16.12 -14.97 -5.35
C LYS A 148 -17.24 -14.88 -4.34
N LYS A 149 -17.82 -16.02 -3.94
CA LYS A 149 -18.87 -16.08 -2.92
C LYS A 149 -18.38 -15.52 -1.58
N THR A 150 -17.12 -15.80 -1.21
CA THR A 150 -16.52 -15.28 0.02
C THR A 150 -16.36 -13.77 -0.05
N VAL A 151 -15.90 -13.21 -1.18
CA VAL A 151 -15.81 -11.75 -1.41
C VAL A 151 -17.20 -11.11 -1.28
N ASP A 152 -18.23 -11.66 -1.95
CA ASP A 152 -19.58 -11.13 -1.88
C ASP A 152 -20.14 -11.13 -0.45
N ASN A 153 -19.75 -12.12 0.36
CA ASN A 153 -20.17 -12.23 1.75
C ASN A 153 -19.42 -11.26 2.70
N THR A 154 -18.29 -10.65 2.28
CA THR A 154 -17.57 -9.67 3.12
C THR A 154 -18.46 -8.49 3.51
N LYS A 155 -19.36 -8.06 2.62
CA LYS A 155 -20.30 -6.95 2.89
C LYS A 155 -21.19 -7.18 4.10
N PHE A 156 -21.39 -8.42 4.55
CA PHE A 156 -22.22 -8.75 5.71
C PHE A 156 -21.40 -8.94 7.00
N LYS A 157 -20.07 -8.89 6.92
CA LYS A 157 -19.19 -9.17 8.06
C LYS A 157 -18.77 -7.91 8.82
N LEU A 158 -18.63 -6.79 8.13
CA LEU A 158 -18.24 -5.52 8.72
C LEU A 158 -19.36 -4.49 8.52
N LYS A 159 -19.74 -3.79 9.60
CA LYS A 159 -20.84 -2.82 9.56
C LYS A 159 -20.62 -1.76 8.48
N VAL A 160 -19.40 -1.21 8.36
CA VAL A 160 -19.08 -0.19 7.36
C VAL A 160 -19.26 -0.69 5.92
N LEU A 161 -18.96 -1.96 5.63
CA LEU A 161 -19.19 -2.58 4.31
C LEU A 161 -20.69 -2.77 4.06
N MET A 162 -21.43 -3.19 5.08
CA MET A 162 -22.89 -3.37 5.00
C MET A 162 -23.60 -2.04 4.79
N ASP A 163 -23.25 -1.01 5.56
CA ASP A 163 -23.85 0.33 5.48
C ASP A 163 -23.64 0.97 4.11
N ASN A 164 -22.52 0.68 3.44
CA ASN A 164 -22.18 1.18 2.11
C ASN A 164 -22.55 0.17 0.97
N ASN A 165 -23.06 -1.00 1.29
CA ASN A 165 -23.39 -2.07 0.35
C ASN A 165 -22.23 -2.42 -0.61
N VAL A 166 -20.99 -2.41 -0.11
CA VAL A 166 -19.78 -2.76 -0.85
C VAL A 166 -19.10 -3.99 -0.27
N VAL A 167 -18.28 -4.65 -1.08
CA VAL A 167 -17.37 -5.71 -0.62
C VAL A 167 -16.03 -5.10 -0.16
N ASP A 168 -15.26 -5.87 0.61
CA ASP A 168 -13.92 -5.45 1.01
C ASP A 168 -12.99 -5.27 -0.21
N ALA A 169 -12.37 -4.12 -0.34
CA ALA A 169 -11.50 -3.78 -1.48
C ALA A 169 -10.25 -4.67 -1.55
N GLY A 170 -9.64 -4.98 -0.40
CA GLY A 170 -8.50 -5.88 -0.31
C GLY A 170 -8.86 -7.32 -0.71
N ALA A 171 -10.01 -7.82 -0.24
CA ALA A 171 -10.56 -9.11 -0.61
C ALA A 171 -10.81 -9.22 -2.12
N LYS A 172 -11.40 -8.20 -2.71
CA LYS A 172 -11.65 -8.12 -4.16
C LYS A 172 -10.33 -8.06 -4.95
N GLY A 173 -9.33 -7.33 -4.44
CA GLY A 173 -7.98 -7.27 -5.04
C GLY A 173 -7.30 -8.65 -5.04
N PHE A 174 -7.39 -9.41 -3.94
CA PHE A 174 -6.89 -10.77 -3.91
C PHE A 174 -7.62 -11.69 -4.89
N LEU A 175 -8.94 -11.56 -5.02
CA LEU A 175 -9.72 -12.29 -6.02
C LEU A 175 -9.19 -12.01 -7.44
N TYR A 176 -8.99 -10.75 -7.82
CA TYR A 176 -8.45 -10.40 -9.13
C TYR A 176 -7.05 -11.02 -9.35
N PHE A 177 -6.24 -11.10 -8.30
CA PHE A 177 -4.93 -11.74 -8.39
C PHE A 177 -5.05 -13.24 -8.70
N ILE A 178 -5.90 -14.00 -8.00
CA ILE A 178 -6.04 -15.44 -8.25
C ILE A 178 -6.76 -15.73 -9.58
N GLU A 179 -7.72 -14.90 -10.00
CA GLU A 179 -8.32 -14.97 -11.33
C GLU A 179 -7.29 -14.79 -12.44
N GLY A 180 -6.36 -13.85 -12.28
CA GLY A 180 -5.26 -13.67 -13.24
C GLY A 180 -4.32 -14.89 -13.31
N ILE A 181 -4.06 -15.55 -12.18
CA ILE A 181 -3.30 -16.83 -12.17
C ILE A 181 -4.04 -17.90 -12.96
N TYR A 182 -5.32 -18.08 -12.72
CA TYR A 182 -6.16 -19.06 -13.42
C TYR A 182 -6.20 -18.80 -14.93
N GLN A 183 -6.35 -17.55 -15.35
CA GLN A 183 -6.32 -17.19 -16.78
C GLN A 183 -5.02 -17.63 -17.44
N TYR A 184 -3.90 -17.45 -16.79
CA TYR A 184 -2.61 -17.95 -17.31
C TYR A 184 -2.56 -19.47 -17.37
N VAL A 185 -3.03 -20.17 -16.36
CA VAL A 185 -3.07 -21.65 -16.35
C VAL A 185 -3.92 -22.17 -17.50
N LYS A 186 -5.07 -21.54 -17.74
CA LYS A 186 -6.02 -21.94 -18.79
C LYS A 186 -5.52 -21.62 -20.21
N THR A 187 -4.86 -20.49 -20.41
CA THR A 187 -4.55 -19.98 -21.78
C THR A 187 -3.07 -20.04 -22.13
N GLY A 188 -2.17 -20.10 -21.15
CA GLY A 188 -0.73 -19.95 -21.34
C GLY A 188 -0.28 -18.53 -21.76
N ILE A 189 -1.20 -17.56 -21.81
CA ILE A 189 -0.95 -16.22 -22.35
C ILE A 189 -0.68 -15.24 -21.22
N LEU A 190 0.43 -14.47 -21.34
CA LEU A 190 0.83 -13.41 -20.40
C LEU A 190 0.51 -12.00 -20.93
N ASP A 191 -0.33 -11.85 -21.94
CA ASP A 191 -0.60 -10.56 -22.57
C ASP A 191 -1.55 -9.70 -21.73
N GLU A 192 -1.18 -8.44 -21.53
CA GLU A 192 -1.98 -7.42 -20.82
C GLU A 192 -3.32 -7.13 -21.51
N SER A 193 -3.40 -7.28 -22.84
CA SER A 193 -4.62 -7.05 -23.62
C SER A 193 -5.78 -7.98 -23.24
N HIS A 194 -5.50 -9.08 -22.55
CA HIS A 194 -6.52 -10.03 -22.06
C HIS A 194 -7.19 -9.59 -20.77
N PHE A 195 -6.58 -8.65 -20.02
CA PHE A 195 -7.18 -8.14 -18.81
C PHE A 195 -7.89 -6.82 -19.10
N LYS A 196 -9.20 -6.86 -19.09
CA LYS A 196 -10.03 -5.65 -19.15
C LYS A 196 -10.41 -5.27 -17.74
N ALA A 197 -10.38 -3.97 -17.43
CA ALA A 197 -10.99 -3.46 -16.21
C ALA A 197 -12.44 -3.97 -16.14
N ALA A 198 -12.81 -4.56 -15.00
CA ALA A 198 -14.20 -4.96 -14.79
C ALA A 198 -15.07 -3.72 -14.96
N THR A 199 -16.09 -3.81 -15.83
CA THR A 199 -17.11 -2.77 -15.92
C THR A 199 -17.78 -2.71 -14.55
N MET A 200 -17.47 -1.68 -13.78
CA MET A 200 -18.17 -1.45 -12.52
C MET A 200 -19.60 -1.02 -12.87
N GLU A 201 -20.54 -1.85 -12.46
CA GLU A 201 -21.94 -1.46 -12.44
C GLU A 201 -22.07 -0.29 -11.44
N GLU A 202 -22.62 0.82 -11.96
CA GLU A 202 -23.25 1.95 -11.29
C GLU A 202 -22.50 2.68 -10.15
N HIS A 203 -22.81 3.96 -10.01
CA HIS A 203 -22.35 4.85 -8.95
C HIS A 203 -22.62 4.25 -7.56
N VAL A 204 -21.60 3.74 -6.93
CA VAL A 204 -21.67 3.43 -5.51
C VAL A 204 -21.65 4.76 -4.76
N GLU A 205 -22.79 5.22 -4.28
CA GLU A 205 -22.84 6.33 -3.31
C GLU A 205 -22.31 5.81 -1.98
N ILE A 206 -21.04 6.09 -1.72
CA ILE A 206 -20.42 5.80 -0.43
C ILE A 206 -20.96 6.82 0.57
N ILE A 207 -21.47 6.35 1.70
CA ILE A 207 -21.75 7.17 2.88
C ILE A 207 -20.44 7.18 3.70
N PRO A 208 -19.55 8.15 3.46
CA PRO A 208 -18.24 8.11 4.08
C PRO A 208 -18.36 8.49 5.56
N ASN A 209 -17.80 7.68 6.44
CA ASN A 209 -17.35 8.18 7.72
C ASN A 209 -16.10 9.03 7.47
N THR A 210 -16.25 10.32 7.26
CA THR A 210 -15.17 11.24 6.95
C THR A 210 -14.47 11.79 8.19
N ASP A 211 -14.93 11.44 9.39
CA ASP A 211 -14.21 11.73 10.63
C ASP A 211 -13.30 10.55 10.96
N ILE A 212 -12.02 10.72 10.65
CA ILE A 212 -10.98 9.70 10.87
C ILE A 212 -10.50 9.72 12.33
N GLY A 213 -10.94 10.71 13.10
CA GLY A 213 -10.55 10.86 14.50
C GLY A 213 -9.08 11.29 14.68
N GLU A 214 -8.49 10.93 15.82
CA GLU A 214 -7.13 11.37 16.17
C GLU A 214 -6.00 10.64 15.42
N LEU A 215 -6.24 9.43 14.92
CA LEU A 215 -5.23 8.60 14.23
C LEU A 215 -5.18 8.93 12.73
N ARG A 216 -4.95 10.19 12.44
CA ARG A 216 -5.08 10.82 11.14
C ARG A 216 -4.07 10.35 10.08
N TYR A 217 -2.88 9.92 10.52
CA TYR A 217 -1.78 9.66 9.61
C TYR A 217 -1.54 8.16 9.42
N CYS A 218 -1.66 7.72 8.16
CA CYS A 218 -1.20 6.41 7.72
C CYS A 218 0.32 6.47 7.52
N SER A 219 1.06 5.80 8.39
CA SER A 219 2.52 5.88 8.44
C SER A 219 3.16 4.53 8.16
N GLN A 220 4.16 4.50 7.29
CA GLN A 220 4.94 3.31 6.99
C GLN A 220 6.43 3.59 7.13
N PHE A 221 7.16 2.61 7.66
CA PHE A 221 8.59 2.71 7.89
C PHE A 221 9.27 1.39 7.54
N LEU A 222 10.38 1.46 6.81
CA LEU A 222 11.27 0.32 6.60
C LEU A 222 12.51 0.53 7.47
N VAL A 223 12.74 -0.40 8.39
CA VAL A 223 13.83 -0.31 9.38
C VAL A 223 14.78 -1.48 9.20
N GLN A 224 16.06 -1.21 9.05
CA GLN A 224 17.11 -2.22 9.10
C GLN A 224 17.52 -2.45 10.55
N THR A 225 17.38 -3.69 11.04
CA THR A 225 17.59 -4.04 12.45
C THR A 225 17.68 -5.55 12.65
N GLU A 226 18.40 -5.97 13.69
CA GLU A 226 18.46 -7.37 14.12
C GLU A 226 17.26 -7.79 14.99
N LYS A 227 16.48 -6.82 15.50
CA LYS A 227 15.35 -7.09 16.40
C LYS A 227 14.21 -7.79 15.66
N ASP A 228 13.41 -8.55 16.39
CA ASP A 228 12.32 -9.34 15.84
C ASP A 228 11.01 -8.54 15.64
N LYS A 229 10.06 -9.16 14.99
CA LYS A 229 8.73 -8.63 14.71
C LYS A 229 7.92 -8.35 15.98
N GLU A 230 8.00 -9.26 16.95
CA GLU A 230 7.28 -9.20 18.23
C GLU A 230 7.74 -8.00 19.06
N TYR A 231 9.03 -7.70 19.02
CA TYR A 231 9.60 -6.50 19.64
C TYR A 231 8.94 -5.23 19.10
N PHE A 232 8.90 -5.06 17.76
CA PHE A 232 8.31 -3.88 17.15
C PHE A 232 6.80 -3.83 17.31
N THR A 233 6.11 -4.97 17.31
CA THR A 233 4.67 -5.01 17.58
C THR A 233 4.36 -4.45 18.96
N LYS A 234 5.10 -4.85 20.00
CA LYS A 234 4.92 -4.30 21.35
C LYS A 234 5.31 -2.83 21.44
N LEU A 235 6.42 -2.46 20.83
CA LEU A 235 6.94 -1.10 20.85
C LEU A 235 5.99 -0.10 20.19
N MET A 236 5.35 -0.48 19.07
CA MET A 236 4.51 0.41 18.28
C MET A 236 3.05 0.46 18.74
N THR A 237 2.54 -0.55 19.41
CA THR A 237 1.14 -0.61 19.90
C THR A 237 0.67 0.66 20.63
N PRO A 238 1.48 1.35 21.47
CA PRO A 238 1.03 2.56 22.16
C PRO A 238 0.87 3.80 21.27
N PHE A 239 1.39 3.78 20.02
CA PHE A 239 1.40 4.95 19.14
C PHE A 239 0.18 5.07 18.24
N GLY A 240 -0.62 3.99 18.11
CA GLY A 240 -1.78 4.02 17.23
C GLY A 240 -2.45 2.67 17.04
N ASP A 241 -3.21 2.55 15.97
CA ASP A 241 -3.90 1.32 15.59
C ASP A 241 -3.54 0.86 14.17
N SER A 242 -4.31 -0.11 13.64
CA SER A 242 -4.10 -0.68 12.29
C SER A 242 -2.66 -1.16 12.07
N LEU A 243 -2.00 -1.55 13.16
CA LEU A 243 -0.60 -1.95 13.16
C LEU A 243 -0.38 -3.27 12.41
N VAL A 244 0.46 -3.19 11.37
CA VAL A 244 0.97 -4.35 10.62
C VAL A 244 2.49 -4.32 10.68
N VAL A 245 3.10 -5.41 11.16
CA VAL A 245 4.56 -5.54 11.23
C VAL A 245 5.00 -6.76 10.45
N SER A 246 5.95 -6.55 9.56
CA SER A 246 6.53 -7.56 8.67
C SER A 246 8.03 -7.62 8.87
N LYS A 247 8.60 -8.82 8.95
CA LYS A 247 10.07 -9.00 8.99
C LYS A 247 10.52 -9.99 7.93
N ARG A 248 11.64 -9.66 7.26
CA ARG A 248 12.41 -10.55 6.42
C ARG A 248 13.89 -10.15 6.46
N ASP A 249 14.73 -11.12 6.72
CA ASP A 249 16.17 -10.91 6.92
C ASP A 249 16.41 -9.81 7.98
N GLU A 250 17.22 -8.81 7.69
CA GLU A 250 17.48 -7.66 8.56
C GLU A 250 16.46 -6.51 8.43
N TYR A 251 15.40 -6.66 7.61
CA TYR A 251 14.41 -5.60 7.37
C TYR A 251 13.10 -5.85 8.09
N VAL A 252 12.65 -4.83 8.80
CA VAL A 252 11.31 -4.78 9.41
C VAL A 252 10.53 -3.66 8.75
N GLN A 253 9.38 -3.99 8.18
CA GLN A 253 8.43 -3.01 7.69
C GLN A 253 7.28 -2.86 8.68
N ILE A 254 6.95 -1.61 8.98
CA ILE A 254 5.94 -1.23 9.96
C ILE A 254 4.93 -0.33 9.28
N HIS A 255 3.66 -0.65 9.40
CA HIS A 255 2.53 0.19 9.04
C HIS A 255 1.71 0.47 10.28
N ILE A 256 1.33 1.72 10.51
CA ILE A 256 0.56 2.15 11.67
C ILE A 256 -0.26 3.41 11.34
N HIS A 257 -1.51 3.46 11.81
CA HIS A 257 -2.25 4.70 11.86
C HIS A 257 -1.93 5.42 13.16
N ALA A 258 -1.35 6.61 13.08
CA ALA A 258 -0.85 7.34 14.22
C ALA A 258 -1.34 8.80 14.23
N LYS A 259 -1.41 9.39 15.43
CA LYS A 259 -1.65 10.81 15.60
C LYS A 259 -0.40 11.65 15.34
N GLN A 260 0.77 11.12 15.66
CA GLN A 260 2.05 11.83 15.68
C GLN A 260 3.15 10.98 15.04
N PRO A 261 3.26 10.98 13.70
CA PRO A 261 4.27 10.18 12.98
C PRO A 261 5.71 10.55 13.35
N GLU A 262 5.96 11.79 13.76
CA GLU A 262 7.27 12.24 14.25
C GLU A 262 7.71 11.49 15.53
N LYS A 263 6.78 11.12 16.40
CA LYS A 263 7.10 10.33 17.60
C LYS A 263 7.38 8.87 17.27
N VAL A 264 6.66 8.31 16.30
CA VAL A 264 6.94 6.98 15.77
C VAL A 264 8.35 6.95 15.18
N MET A 265 8.66 7.91 14.30
CA MET A 265 9.99 8.05 13.69
C MET A 265 11.10 8.18 14.72
N ALA A 266 10.94 9.09 15.70
CA ALA A 266 11.91 9.32 16.76
C ALA A 266 12.17 8.06 17.62
N THR A 267 11.17 7.20 17.77
CA THR A 267 11.33 5.91 18.43
C THR A 267 12.09 4.92 17.56
N LEU A 268 11.70 4.80 16.28
CA LEU A 268 12.31 3.84 15.36
C LEU A 268 13.80 4.10 15.08
N VAL A 269 14.21 5.36 14.98
CA VAL A 269 15.63 5.75 14.79
C VAL A 269 16.54 5.28 15.92
N ARG A 270 16.00 5.07 17.14
CA ARG A 270 16.76 4.51 18.28
C ARG A 270 16.89 2.99 18.20
N GLU A 271 16.08 2.33 17.40
CA GLU A 271 15.96 0.89 17.34
C GLU A 271 16.63 0.25 16.11
N GLY A 272 16.99 1.07 15.12
CA GLY A 272 17.64 0.63 13.89
C GLY A 272 17.85 1.78 12.91
N ILE A 273 18.24 1.43 11.68
CA ILE A 273 18.42 2.40 10.60
C ILE A 273 17.12 2.49 9.83
N VAL A 274 16.44 3.64 9.87
CA VAL A 274 15.24 3.87 9.06
C VAL A 274 15.66 4.14 7.62
N ILE A 275 15.39 3.18 6.75
CA ILE A 275 15.75 3.20 5.32
C ILE A 275 14.80 4.09 4.53
N SER A 276 13.51 4.00 4.83
CA SER A 276 12.48 4.81 4.17
C SER A 276 11.30 5.04 5.10
N SER A 277 10.60 6.14 4.86
CA SER A 277 9.35 6.47 5.52
C SER A 277 8.33 6.99 4.51
N LYS A 278 7.05 6.74 4.80
CA LYS A 278 5.89 7.24 4.07
C LYS A 278 4.86 7.68 5.11
N VAL A 279 4.27 8.84 4.91
CA VAL A 279 3.18 9.34 5.75
C VAL A 279 2.12 9.96 4.85
N ASP A 280 0.90 9.48 4.95
CA ASP A 280 -0.28 10.01 4.26
C ASP A 280 -1.25 10.60 5.26
N ASP A 281 -1.86 11.71 4.90
CA ASP A 281 -2.93 12.35 5.66
C ASP A 281 -4.29 11.81 5.20
N MET A 282 -4.78 10.77 5.87
CA MET A 282 -6.04 10.12 5.54
C MET A 282 -7.24 11.07 5.65
N GLN A 283 -7.21 12.04 6.58
CA GLN A 283 -8.28 13.04 6.70
C GLN A 283 -8.35 13.95 5.48
N LEU A 284 -7.19 14.39 4.97
CA LEU A 284 -7.12 15.19 3.75
C LEU A 284 -7.59 14.37 2.55
N GLN A 285 -7.13 13.12 2.41
CA GLN A 285 -7.54 12.21 1.32
C GLN A 285 -9.06 12.00 1.32
N ALA A 286 -9.65 11.64 2.47
CA ALA A 286 -11.10 11.48 2.60
C ALA A 286 -11.87 12.78 2.30
N ASN A 287 -11.35 13.93 2.71
CA ASN A 287 -11.97 15.23 2.42
C ASN A 287 -11.92 15.55 0.91
N LEU A 288 -10.80 15.30 0.25
CA LEU A 288 -10.66 15.51 -1.20
C LEU A 288 -11.57 14.59 -2.00
N LEU A 289 -11.78 13.37 -1.54
CA LEU A 289 -12.61 12.39 -2.21
C LEU A 289 -14.12 12.66 -2.01
N HIS A 290 -14.54 12.97 -0.78
CA HIS A 290 -15.95 12.98 -0.40
C HIS A 290 -16.51 14.35 -0.04
N ARG A 291 -15.67 15.33 0.35
CA ARG A 291 -16.05 16.68 0.81
C ARG A 291 -15.20 17.77 0.19
N ARG A 292 -14.80 17.56 -1.06
CA ARG A 292 -13.98 18.53 -1.78
C ARG A 292 -14.69 19.88 -1.87
N LYS A 293 -13.99 20.95 -1.47
CA LYS A 293 -14.50 22.34 -1.49
C LYS A 293 -14.49 22.97 -2.87
N SER A 294 -13.60 22.51 -3.75
CA SER A 294 -13.39 23.05 -5.09
C SER A 294 -13.12 21.93 -6.10
N PRO A 295 -13.57 22.05 -7.34
CA PRO A 295 -13.15 21.15 -8.41
C PRO A 295 -11.65 21.23 -8.70
N ILE A 296 -10.99 22.32 -8.26
CA ILE A 296 -9.56 22.57 -8.40
C ILE A 296 -8.88 22.27 -7.07
N VAL A 297 -7.88 21.42 -7.07
CA VAL A 297 -7.03 21.12 -5.92
C VAL A 297 -5.69 21.85 -6.06
N ILE A 298 -5.23 22.44 -4.98
CA ILE A 298 -3.90 23.09 -4.90
C ILE A 298 -2.91 22.09 -4.32
N VAL A 299 -1.76 21.93 -4.97
CA VAL A 299 -0.62 21.16 -4.47
C VAL A 299 0.63 22.03 -4.42
N THR A 300 1.40 21.86 -3.34
CA THR A 300 2.66 22.58 -3.13
C THR A 300 3.70 21.66 -2.49
N ASP A 301 4.95 22.10 -2.37
CA ASP A 301 5.96 21.43 -1.57
C ASP A 301 6.04 22.00 -0.13
N SER A 302 6.76 21.32 0.74
CA SER A 302 6.86 21.71 2.15
C SER A 302 7.73 22.97 2.41
N ILE A 303 8.34 23.56 1.37
CA ILE A 303 9.01 24.88 1.45
C ILE A 303 7.96 25.98 1.65
N ALA A 304 6.74 25.76 1.18
CA ALA A 304 5.63 26.70 1.40
C ALA A 304 5.40 26.89 2.91
N ASP A 305 5.45 28.14 3.34
CA ASP A 305 5.33 28.52 4.76
C ASP A 305 3.96 29.16 5.03
N PHE A 306 3.07 28.37 5.57
CA PHE A 306 1.73 28.76 6.01
C PHE A 306 1.29 27.92 7.21
N PRO A 307 0.35 28.43 8.06
CA PRO A 307 -0.18 27.66 9.15
C PRO A 307 -0.85 26.36 8.68
N GLN A 308 -0.66 25.28 9.41
CA GLN A 308 -1.27 23.98 9.09
C GLN A 308 -2.80 24.08 8.97
N GLU A 309 -3.44 24.84 9.86
CA GLU A 309 -4.90 25.06 9.83
C GLU A 309 -5.37 25.73 8.52
N PHE A 310 -4.51 26.56 7.90
CA PHE A 310 -4.80 27.14 6.59
C PHE A 310 -4.80 26.06 5.51
N ALA A 311 -3.76 25.23 5.46
CA ALA A 311 -3.68 24.13 4.51
C ALA A 311 -4.87 23.17 4.66
N GLU A 312 -5.24 22.83 5.87
CA GLU A 312 -6.38 21.96 6.17
C GLU A 312 -7.69 22.59 5.73
N ARG A 313 -7.91 23.85 6.11
CA ARG A 313 -9.12 24.57 5.75
C ARG A 313 -9.29 24.71 4.24
N GLU A 314 -8.22 24.98 3.51
CA GLU A 314 -8.26 25.16 2.05
C GLU A 314 -8.01 23.86 1.28
N GLN A 315 -7.84 22.74 1.98
CA GLN A 315 -7.57 21.41 1.42
C GLN A 315 -6.34 21.39 0.49
N ILE A 316 -5.27 22.09 0.90
CA ILE A 316 -4.00 22.15 0.14
C ILE A 316 -3.21 20.88 0.42
N THR A 317 -2.80 20.19 -0.65
CA THR A 317 -1.89 19.05 -0.54
C THR A 317 -0.45 19.53 -0.49
N VAL A 318 0.28 19.13 0.57
CA VAL A 318 1.68 19.47 0.73
C VAL A 318 2.53 18.21 0.49
N ILE A 319 3.38 18.25 -0.53
CA ILE A 319 4.34 17.18 -0.80
C ILE A 319 5.60 17.44 0.06
N PRO A 320 5.94 16.55 1.00
CA PRO A 320 7.09 16.75 1.87
C PRO A 320 8.39 16.61 1.10
N LEU A 321 9.34 17.50 1.35
CA LEU A 321 10.73 17.28 0.98
C LEU A 321 11.37 16.25 1.92
N ASN A 322 12.45 15.64 1.48
CA ASN A 322 13.27 14.80 2.33
C ASN A 322 14.28 15.68 3.07
N LEU A 323 14.36 15.53 4.40
CA LEU A 323 15.41 16.08 5.24
C LEU A 323 16.38 14.98 5.62
N ILE A 324 17.66 15.17 5.35
CA ILE A 324 18.71 14.20 5.68
C ILE A 324 19.46 14.73 6.88
N VAL A 325 19.31 14.04 8.02
CA VAL A 325 19.94 14.37 9.29
C VAL A 325 20.66 13.13 9.80
N ASP A 326 21.98 13.25 10.03
CA ASP A 326 22.84 12.15 10.49
C ASP A 326 22.64 10.83 9.69
N SER A 327 22.52 10.94 8.36
CA SER A 327 22.28 9.82 7.41
C SER A 327 20.87 9.21 7.46
N THR A 328 19.96 9.74 8.28
CA THR A 328 18.56 9.34 8.32
C THR A 328 17.72 10.29 7.47
N VAL A 329 16.79 9.71 6.68
CA VAL A 329 15.89 10.48 5.83
C VAL A 329 14.55 10.68 6.55
N TYR A 330 14.22 11.95 6.80
CA TYR A 330 12.94 12.36 7.38
C TYR A 330 12.08 13.04 6.32
N LEU A 331 10.77 13.01 6.54
CA LEU A 331 9.80 13.79 5.77
C LEU A 331 9.56 15.13 6.48
N ASP A 332 9.87 16.23 5.79
CA ASP A 332 9.73 17.58 6.32
C ASP A 332 8.29 17.85 6.77
N LYS A 333 8.15 18.42 7.97
CA LYS A 333 6.88 18.74 8.67
C LYS A 333 6.02 17.53 9.07
N LEU A 334 6.39 16.30 8.67
CA LEU A 334 5.65 15.08 8.99
C LEU A 334 6.39 14.18 9.99
N THR A 335 7.60 13.73 9.67
CA THR A 335 8.41 12.90 10.58
C THR A 335 9.52 13.69 11.27
N MET A 336 9.74 14.94 10.86
CA MET A 336 10.59 15.92 11.50
C MET A 336 9.82 17.24 11.56
N THR A 337 9.37 17.64 12.75
CA THR A 337 8.73 18.94 12.92
C THR A 337 9.76 20.07 13.01
N PRO A 338 9.44 21.31 12.59
CA PRO A 338 10.34 22.44 12.71
C PRO A 338 10.82 22.66 14.16
N GLU A 339 9.92 22.54 15.14
CA GLU A 339 10.23 22.73 16.57
C GLU A 339 11.26 21.71 17.04
N TYR A 340 11.11 20.43 16.65
CA TYR A 340 12.07 19.40 17.01
C TYR A 340 13.41 19.63 16.31
N PHE A 341 13.39 19.96 15.03
CA PHE A 341 14.58 20.23 14.22
C PHE A 341 15.42 21.34 14.81
N TYR A 342 14.83 22.52 15.05
CA TYR A 342 15.56 23.68 15.58
C TYR A 342 16.02 23.49 17.03
N LYS A 343 15.24 22.75 17.84
CA LYS A 343 15.63 22.45 19.22
C LYS A 343 16.89 21.58 19.29
N HIS A 344 17.11 20.73 18.31
CA HIS A 344 18.23 19.77 18.28
C HIS A 344 19.28 20.10 17.22
N LEU A 345 19.22 21.31 16.62
CA LEU A 345 20.10 21.69 15.51
C LEU A 345 21.60 21.58 15.86
N ASP A 346 21.96 21.95 17.08
CA ASP A 346 23.35 21.92 17.56
C ASP A 346 23.81 20.51 17.99
N ASP A 347 22.88 19.56 18.12
CA ASP A 347 23.17 18.18 18.51
C ASP A 347 23.54 17.29 17.32
N TYR A 348 23.28 17.74 16.08
CA TYR A 348 23.52 16.95 14.89
C TYR A 348 25.00 16.85 14.53
N ARG A 349 25.45 15.62 14.21
CA ARG A 349 26.84 15.34 13.87
C ARG A 349 27.27 15.88 12.50
N MET A 350 26.32 15.91 11.57
CA MET A 350 26.51 16.41 10.21
C MET A 350 25.53 17.54 9.93
N ASN A 351 25.94 18.49 9.08
CA ASN A 351 25.03 19.55 8.65
C ASN A 351 23.81 18.93 7.97
N PRO A 352 22.59 19.22 8.45
CA PRO A 352 21.38 18.77 7.78
C PRO A 352 21.31 19.26 6.33
N THR A 353 20.80 18.40 5.46
CA THR A 353 20.57 18.72 4.05
C THR A 353 19.15 18.35 3.63
N SER A 354 18.69 18.92 2.52
CA SER A 354 17.40 18.56 1.94
C SER A 354 17.56 17.89 0.57
N ALA A 355 16.63 17.02 0.23
CA ALA A 355 16.55 16.38 -1.07
C ALA A 355 15.11 16.40 -1.60
N GLN A 356 14.99 16.32 -2.92
CA GLN A 356 13.70 16.22 -3.57
C GLN A 356 13.00 14.92 -3.19
N PRO A 357 11.64 14.86 -3.23
CA PRO A 357 10.91 13.61 -3.18
C PRO A 357 11.36 12.67 -4.31
N THR A 358 11.38 11.38 -4.06
CA THR A 358 11.71 10.40 -5.10
C THR A 358 10.65 10.40 -6.21
N GLN A 359 11.02 9.94 -7.40
CA GLN A 359 10.09 9.82 -8.52
C GLN A 359 8.87 8.97 -8.15
N GLU A 360 9.07 7.88 -7.43
CA GLU A 360 8.02 6.96 -6.99
C GLU A 360 7.03 7.64 -6.01
N HIS A 361 7.53 8.46 -5.08
CA HIS A 361 6.68 9.25 -4.19
C HIS A 361 5.87 10.30 -4.96
N LEU A 362 6.50 11.02 -5.90
CA LEU A 362 5.81 12.02 -6.72
C LEU A 362 4.73 11.40 -7.60
N GLU A 363 5.04 10.28 -8.27
CA GLU A 363 4.09 9.55 -9.11
C GLU A 363 2.84 9.17 -8.31
N ARG A 364 3.01 8.65 -7.11
CA ARG A 364 1.92 8.28 -6.22
C ARG A 364 1.06 9.47 -5.80
N TYR A 365 1.67 10.58 -5.33
CA TYR A 365 0.94 11.80 -4.95
C TYR A 365 0.14 12.36 -6.12
N LEU A 366 0.79 12.48 -7.28
CA LEU A 366 0.15 13.07 -8.47
C LEU A 366 -0.97 12.19 -9.00
N THR A 367 -0.80 10.87 -9.04
CA THR A 367 -1.85 9.93 -9.47
C THR A 367 -3.08 10.05 -8.57
N GLY A 368 -2.90 10.01 -7.24
CA GLY A 368 -3.99 10.17 -6.29
C GLY A 368 -4.76 11.49 -6.46
N LEU A 369 -4.03 12.60 -6.63
CA LEU A 369 -4.66 13.92 -6.85
C LEU A 369 -5.46 13.99 -8.16
N ILE A 370 -4.94 13.41 -9.24
CA ILE A 370 -5.59 13.42 -10.55
C ILE A 370 -6.90 12.61 -10.54
N GLU A 371 -6.94 11.53 -9.79
CA GLU A 371 -8.15 10.72 -9.61
C GLU A 371 -9.21 11.45 -8.79
N GLN A 372 -8.77 12.25 -7.81
CA GLN A 372 -9.65 12.93 -6.86
C GLN A 372 -10.09 14.32 -7.30
N ALA A 373 -9.44 14.96 -8.30
CA ALA A 373 -9.71 16.32 -8.72
C ALA A 373 -10.09 16.41 -10.22
N GLU A 374 -10.86 17.44 -10.59
CA GLU A 374 -11.10 17.78 -11.99
C GLU A 374 -9.87 18.48 -12.60
N SER A 375 -9.22 19.31 -11.79
CA SER A 375 -7.99 20.02 -12.15
C SER A 375 -7.09 20.20 -10.93
N VAL A 376 -5.80 20.27 -11.15
CA VAL A 376 -4.78 20.48 -10.12
C VAL A 376 -3.95 21.70 -10.49
N ILE A 377 -3.71 22.60 -9.53
CA ILE A 377 -2.75 23.71 -9.65
C ILE A 377 -1.59 23.41 -8.73
N GLY A 378 -0.38 23.28 -9.31
CA GLY A 378 0.86 23.07 -8.60
C GLY A 378 1.63 24.39 -8.42
N ILE A 379 1.93 24.77 -7.18
CA ILE A 379 2.73 25.95 -6.83
C ILE A 379 3.95 25.47 -6.05
N PHE A 380 5.11 25.49 -6.66
CA PHE A 380 6.32 24.93 -6.11
C PHE A 380 7.45 25.96 -6.04
N VAL A 381 8.48 25.66 -5.26
CA VAL A 381 9.69 26.48 -5.22
C VAL A 381 10.28 26.65 -6.62
N SER A 382 10.81 27.85 -6.91
CA SER A 382 11.40 28.19 -8.20
C SER A 382 12.44 27.17 -8.66
N SER A 383 12.38 26.79 -9.95
CA SER A 383 13.37 25.91 -10.58
C SER A 383 14.82 26.46 -10.55
N LYS A 384 14.99 27.74 -10.24
CA LYS A 384 16.32 28.35 -10.02
C LYS A 384 16.88 28.06 -8.62
N MET A 385 16.01 27.71 -7.67
CA MET A 385 16.40 27.42 -6.28
C MET A 385 16.47 25.91 -6.01
N SER A 386 15.60 25.14 -6.64
CA SER A 386 15.51 23.68 -6.42
C SER A 386 15.15 22.95 -7.70
N GLY A 387 15.66 21.74 -7.85
CA GLY A 387 15.24 20.84 -8.93
C GLY A 387 13.85 20.23 -8.76
N THR A 388 13.16 20.48 -7.64
CA THR A 388 11.83 19.91 -7.31
C THR A 388 10.80 20.22 -8.41
N PHE A 389 10.69 21.47 -8.84
CA PHE A 389 9.79 21.86 -9.92
C PHE A 389 10.03 21.04 -11.21
N ASN A 390 11.28 20.93 -11.65
CA ASN A 390 11.64 20.20 -12.87
C ASN A 390 11.36 18.69 -12.72
N ASN A 391 11.52 18.14 -11.52
CA ASN A 391 11.19 16.75 -11.24
C ASN A 391 9.68 16.51 -11.32
N ILE A 392 8.87 17.42 -10.80
CA ILE A 392 7.40 17.36 -10.88
C ILE A 392 6.94 17.47 -12.33
N VAL A 393 7.48 18.43 -13.13
CA VAL A 393 7.17 18.57 -14.56
C VAL A 393 7.44 17.27 -15.32
N ARG A 394 8.57 16.62 -15.04
CA ARG A 394 8.90 15.33 -15.69
C ARG A 394 7.89 14.23 -15.33
N ASN A 395 7.46 14.15 -14.07
CA ASN A 395 6.48 13.17 -13.61
C ASN A 395 5.09 13.44 -14.25
N VAL A 396 4.63 14.68 -14.27
CA VAL A 396 3.36 15.06 -14.91
C VAL A 396 3.35 14.68 -16.39
N ASN A 397 4.48 14.92 -17.10
CA ASN A 397 4.61 14.55 -18.50
C ASN A 397 4.62 13.02 -18.70
N SER A 398 5.28 12.27 -17.84
CA SER A 398 5.33 10.79 -17.93
C SER A 398 3.97 10.13 -17.68
N LEU A 399 3.13 10.75 -16.85
CA LEU A 399 1.78 10.27 -16.55
C LEU A 399 0.74 10.62 -17.65
N ASN A 400 1.12 11.39 -18.68
CA ASN A 400 0.22 11.88 -19.75
C ASN A 400 -1.02 12.64 -19.22
N VAL A 401 -0.88 13.36 -18.11
CA VAL A 401 -1.96 14.04 -17.39
C VAL A 401 -1.89 15.56 -17.47
N THR A 402 -1.13 16.09 -18.39
CA THR A 402 -0.91 17.54 -18.62
C THR A 402 -2.19 18.35 -18.80
N LYS A 403 -3.28 17.72 -19.23
CA LYS A 403 -4.59 18.38 -19.35
C LYS A 403 -5.27 18.67 -18.00
N LYS A 404 -4.85 18.00 -16.94
CA LYS A 404 -5.45 18.14 -15.60
C LYS A 404 -4.57 18.91 -14.63
N ILE A 405 -3.28 19.05 -14.90
CA ILE A 405 -2.32 19.70 -14.00
C ILE A 405 -1.72 20.94 -14.67
N SER A 406 -1.85 22.09 -14.01
CA SER A 406 -1.15 23.34 -14.33
C SER A 406 -0.08 23.57 -13.26
N LEU A 407 1.15 23.89 -13.70
CA LEU A 407 2.32 24.14 -12.84
C LEU A 407 2.82 25.56 -12.97
#